data_102db220da0b50c2da47f53366257f6c
#
_entry.id   102db220da0b50c2da47f53366257f6c
#
_cell.length_a   1.000
_cell.length_b   1.000
_cell.length_c   1.000
_cell.angle_alpha   90.00
_cell.angle_beta   90.00
_cell.angle_gamma   90.00
#
_symmetry.space_group_name_H-M   'P 1'
#
loop_
_entity.id
_entity.type
_entity.pdbx_description
1 polymer ?
#
loop_
_entity_poly.entity_id
_entity_poly.type
_entity_poly.pdbx_seq_one_letter_code
_entity_poly.pdbx_strand_id
1 'polypeptide(L)'
;LHAIIASLSETLDVRCEELLTCAEVHHSDDNRSCQLLEIIDLPPTDAHALGLNTLAPLPPPLVKGQILDGYVIEAEIQANARSHVYKVRDKSDNQLYILKTPSINIADDVDALRAFQREDWIGQRIHHADIVKTYAPSRPRHYLYLIQEYLEGQSLRAWRKANPDAPVETIMAFAKPTVKALRVLHRRETLHQDIKPDNLFITSTGQLKLIDFGSACVGSLSENLTVRAGAAEYAAPEYALGIARDGRADQFSLAVTFYELLTGHYPYGDNYLAAKTPNQFRKLQYTSACKHNPHVPLWLDAALAQALSLNPEHRYAELSEFLIDLERPNTHLTLKAKPWLEQNPLLFWQLTSVLLLILNFILL
;
A
#
# COMPACT_ATOMS: atom_id res chain seq x y z
N LEU A 1 32.35 -17.14 -8.81
CA LEU A 1 30.94 -17.56 -8.80
C LEU A 1 30.30 -17.33 -10.17
N HIS A 2 30.22 -16.09 -10.67
CA HIS A 2 29.62 -15.77 -11.97
C HIS A 2 30.18 -16.57 -13.14
N ALA A 3 31.49 -16.82 -13.18
CA ALA A 3 32.15 -17.58 -14.25
C ALA A 3 31.75 -19.07 -14.23
N ILE A 4 31.57 -19.66 -13.04
CA ILE A 4 31.15 -21.05 -12.86
C ILE A 4 29.68 -21.23 -13.25
N ILE A 5 28.82 -20.26 -12.88
CA ILE A 5 27.41 -20.31 -13.23
C ILE A 5 27.19 -20.10 -14.75
N ALA A 6 28.08 -19.35 -15.40
CA ALA A 6 27.97 -19.01 -16.82
C ALA A 6 28.59 -20.06 -17.76
N SER A 7 29.27 -21.12 -17.26
CA SER A 7 29.83 -22.18 -18.11
C SER A 7 28.72 -23.01 -18.76
N LEU A 8 28.52 -22.82 -20.06
CA LEU A 8 27.40 -23.44 -20.82
C LEU A 8 27.64 -24.89 -21.24
N SER A 9 28.85 -25.44 -20.98
CA SER A 9 29.26 -26.76 -21.49
C SER A 9 29.18 -27.93 -20.49
N GLU A 10 28.80 -27.67 -19.23
CA GLU A 10 28.83 -28.67 -18.16
C GLU A 10 27.45 -28.92 -17.58
N THR A 11 27.22 -30.12 -17.04
CA THR A 11 25.98 -30.48 -16.38
C THR A 11 25.79 -29.69 -15.09
N LEU A 12 24.53 -29.50 -14.64
CA LEU A 12 24.22 -28.80 -13.39
C LEU A 12 24.93 -29.40 -12.17
N ASP A 13 25.10 -30.75 -12.16
CA ASP A 13 25.75 -31.46 -11.06
C ASP A 13 27.24 -31.06 -10.98
N VAL A 14 27.95 -31.02 -12.12
CA VAL A 14 29.37 -30.61 -12.17
C VAL A 14 29.53 -29.17 -11.68
N ARG A 15 28.64 -28.26 -12.11
CA ARG A 15 28.66 -26.86 -11.64
C ARG A 15 28.37 -26.74 -10.13
N CYS A 16 27.49 -27.59 -9.58
CA CYS A 16 27.25 -27.63 -8.13
C CYS A 16 28.49 -28.10 -7.37
N GLU A 17 29.18 -29.13 -7.85
CA GLU A 17 30.44 -29.64 -7.24
C GLU A 17 31.54 -28.58 -7.29
N GLU A 18 31.70 -27.88 -8.40
CA GLU A 18 32.66 -26.78 -8.52
C GLU A 18 32.36 -25.62 -7.56
N LEU A 19 31.09 -25.26 -7.37
CA LEU A 19 30.68 -24.22 -6.42
C LEU A 19 30.97 -24.65 -4.98
N LEU A 20 30.73 -25.90 -4.64
CA LEU A 20 31.07 -26.47 -3.32
C LEU A 20 32.58 -26.51 -3.08
N THR A 21 33.36 -26.92 -4.09
CA THR A 21 34.82 -26.93 -4.04
C THR A 21 35.38 -25.51 -3.91
N CYS A 22 34.82 -24.55 -4.64
CA CYS A 22 35.19 -23.14 -4.52
C CYS A 22 34.94 -22.59 -3.09
N ALA A 23 33.84 -22.97 -2.46
CA ALA A 23 33.55 -22.61 -1.08
C ALA A 23 34.55 -23.24 -0.09
N GLU A 24 35.05 -24.48 -0.35
CA GLU A 24 36.12 -25.12 0.42
C GLU A 24 37.43 -24.35 0.35
N VAL A 25 37.85 -24.00 -0.86
CA VAL A 25 39.12 -23.27 -1.10
C VAL A 25 39.10 -21.90 -0.40
N HIS A 26 37.92 -21.30 -0.24
CA HIS A 26 37.76 -20.02 0.46
C HIS A 26 37.46 -20.16 1.96
N HIS A 27 37.80 -21.31 2.55
CA HIS A 27 37.71 -21.57 4.02
C HIS A 27 36.33 -21.33 4.64
N SER A 28 35.28 -21.83 4.00
CA SER A 28 33.95 -21.85 4.64
C SER A 28 33.91 -23.00 5.64
N ASP A 29 33.80 -22.70 6.93
CA ASP A 29 33.81 -23.70 8.05
C ASP A 29 32.40 -24.19 8.40
N ASP A 30 31.35 -23.79 7.67
CA ASP A 30 29.96 -24.17 7.94
C ASP A 30 29.45 -25.27 6.99
N ASN A 31 28.31 -25.88 7.31
CA ASN A 31 27.63 -26.85 6.44
C ASN A 31 27.31 -26.19 5.09
N ARG A 32 27.72 -26.90 4.02
CA ARG A 32 27.59 -26.36 2.64
C ARG A 32 26.56 -27.18 1.87
N SER A 33 25.63 -26.46 1.22
CA SER A 33 24.70 -27.03 0.26
C SER A 33 24.61 -26.12 -0.95
N CYS A 34 24.51 -26.71 -2.14
CA CYS A 34 24.33 -26.01 -3.40
C CYS A 34 23.14 -26.60 -4.14
N GLN A 35 22.29 -25.74 -4.67
CA GLN A 35 21.20 -26.11 -5.57
C GLN A 35 21.23 -25.19 -6.77
N LEU A 36 21.37 -25.79 -7.97
CA LEU A 36 21.27 -25.08 -9.24
C LEU A 36 19.99 -25.48 -9.96
N LEU A 37 19.24 -24.49 -10.41
CA LEU A 37 18.02 -24.66 -11.19
C LEU A 37 18.26 -24.03 -12.56
N GLU A 38 18.10 -24.82 -13.62
CA GLU A 38 18.10 -24.35 -15.00
C GLU A 38 16.64 -24.25 -15.47
N ILE A 39 16.25 -23.06 -15.90
CA ILE A 39 14.96 -22.86 -16.55
C ILE A 39 15.15 -23.18 -18.02
N ILE A 40 14.71 -24.36 -18.44
CA ILE A 40 14.87 -24.87 -19.83
C ILE A 40 13.92 -24.17 -20.77
N ASP A 41 12.72 -23.85 -20.31
CA ASP A 41 11.70 -23.14 -21.11
C ASP A 41 10.91 -22.20 -20.19
N LEU A 42 10.81 -20.96 -20.61
CA LEU A 42 9.87 -20.02 -20.00
C LEU A 42 8.62 -20.05 -20.88
N PRO A 43 7.43 -20.24 -20.28
CA PRO A 43 6.22 -20.00 -21.05
C PRO A 43 6.35 -18.62 -21.71
N PRO A 44 5.96 -18.46 -22.97
CA PRO A 44 6.08 -17.21 -23.68
C PRO A 44 5.53 -16.09 -22.78
N THR A 45 6.32 -15.03 -22.65
CA THR A 45 5.98 -13.81 -21.87
C THR A 45 4.73 -13.12 -22.41
N ASP A 46 4.12 -13.69 -23.43
CA ASP A 46 2.87 -13.25 -23.99
C ASP A 46 1.74 -13.35 -22.96
N ALA A 47 0.84 -12.43 -23.06
CA ALA A 47 -0.43 -12.35 -22.36
C ALA A 47 -1.19 -13.70 -22.20
N HIS A 48 -0.88 -14.73 -23.00
CA HIS A 48 -1.36 -16.12 -22.91
C HIS A 48 -0.98 -16.82 -21.58
N ALA A 49 0.23 -16.64 -21.09
CA ALA A 49 0.70 -17.31 -19.87
C ALA A 49 -0.02 -16.78 -18.61
N LEU A 50 -0.52 -15.54 -18.65
CA LEU A 50 -1.29 -14.91 -17.60
C LEU A 50 -2.82 -15.09 -17.77
N GLY A 51 -3.27 -15.85 -18.80
CA GLY A 51 -4.69 -15.93 -19.14
C GLY A 51 -5.26 -14.62 -19.74
N LEU A 52 -4.40 -13.72 -20.19
CA LEU A 52 -4.75 -12.37 -20.64
C LEU A 52 -5.18 -12.31 -22.11
N ASN A 53 -5.14 -13.43 -22.84
CA ASN A 53 -5.27 -13.43 -24.28
C ASN A 53 -6.69 -13.58 -24.85
N THR A 54 -7.66 -13.89 -24.01
CA THR A 54 -9.07 -13.79 -24.39
C THR A 54 -9.76 -12.91 -23.38
N LEU A 55 -9.75 -11.61 -23.63
CA LEU A 55 -10.63 -10.70 -22.93
C LEU A 55 -12.06 -11.14 -23.20
N ALA A 56 -12.69 -11.76 -22.21
CA ALA A 56 -14.13 -11.89 -22.23
C ALA A 56 -14.72 -10.47 -22.42
N PRO A 57 -15.82 -10.34 -23.18
CA PRO A 57 -16.43 -9.04 -23.42
C PRO A 57 -16.77 -8.34 -22.10
N LEU A 58 -16.74 -7.01 -22.11
CA LEU A 58 -17.16 -6.23 -20.95
C LEU A 58 -18.68 -6.35 -20.80
N PRO A 59 -19.20 -6.60 -19.58
CA PRO A 59 -20.63 -6.57 -19.38
C PRO A 59 -21.15 -5.13 -19.51
N PRO A 60 -22.38 -4.94 -20.01
CA PRO A 60 -23.03 -3.64 -19.91
C PRO A 60 -23.29 -3.29 -18.42
N PRO A 61 -23.57 -2.03 -18.08
CA PRO A 61 -24.03 -1.68 -16.75
C PRO A 61 -25.22 -2.54 -16.33
N LEU A 62 -25.12 -3.16 -15.16
CA LEU A 62 -26.12 -4.12 -14.68
C LEU A 62 -27.13 -3.43 -13.77
N VAL A 63 -28.38 -3.84 -13.85
CA VAL A 63 -29.46 -3.33 -12.99
C VAL A 63 -30.00 -4.43 -12.09
N LYS A 64 -30.61 -4.00 -10.97
CA LYS A 64 -31.22 -4.93 -9.99
C LYS A 64 -32.16 -5.92 -10.66
N GLY A 65 -32.00 -7.19 -10.31
CA GLY A 65 -32.79 -8.32 -10.83
C GLY A 65 -32.21 -8.97 -12.08
N GLN A 66 -31.26 -8.35 -12.77
CA GLN A 66 -30.55 -8.99 -13.88
C GLN A 66 -29.69 -10.17 -13.39
N ILE A 67 -29.40 -11.08 -14.30
CA ILE A 67 -28.57 -12.26 -14.04
C ILE A 67 -27.37 -12.22 -14.97
N LEU A 68 -26.18 -12.31 -14.38
CA LEU A 68 -24.91 -12.48 -15.09
C LEU A 68 -24.27 -13.80 -14.66
N ASP A 69 -24.09 -14.73 -15.57
CA ASP A 69 -23.45 -16.03 -15.32
C ASP A 69 -23.93 -16.74 -14.03
N GLY A 70 -25.25 -16.64 -13.72
CA GLY A 70 -25.87 -17.26 -12.55
C GLY A 70 -25.86 -16.39 -11.28
N TYR A 71 -25.26 -15.20 -11.32
CA TYR A 71 -25.32 -14.22 -10.25
C TYR A 71 -26.49 -13.25 -10.45
N VAL A 72 -27.39 -13.14 -9.49
CA VAL A 72 -28.52 -12.19 -9.48
C VAL A 72 -28.04 -10.88 -8.86
N ILE A 73 -28.18 -9.77 -9.59
CA ILE A 73 -27.82 -8.44 -9.11
C ILE A 73 -28.85 -7.99 -8.06
N GLU A 74 -28.42 -7.79 -6.81
CA GLU A 74 -29.27 -7.24 -5.74
C GLU A 74 -29.22 -5.72 -5.68
N ALA A 75 -28.01 -5.14 -5.80
CA ALA A 75 -27.80 -3.70 -5.80
C ALA A 75 -26.47 -3.34 -6.44
N GLU A 76 -26.39 -2.16 -7.03
CA GLU A 76 -25.12 -1.51 -7.32
C GLU A 76 -24.63 -0.79 -6.06
N ILE A 77 -23.41 -1.11 -5.60
CA ILE A 77 -22.82 -0.51 -4.40
C ILE A 77 -22.02 0.72 -4.77
N GLN A 78 -21.26 0.63 -5.87
CA GLN A 78 -20.39 1.70 -6.34
C GLN A 78 -20.26 1.65 -7.86
N ALA A 79 -20.29 2.83 -8.48
CA ALA A 79 -19.94 3.04 -9.87
C ALA A 79 -18.95 4.18 -9.99
N ASN A 80 -17.92 3.99 -10.81
CA ASN A 80 -16.98 5.03 -11.18
C ASN A 80 -16.54 4.86 -12.65
N ALA A 81 -15.67 5.75 -13.13
CA ALA A 81 -15.24 5.72 -14.51
C ALA A 81 -14.48 4.44 -14.93
N ARG A 82 -13.96 3.66 -13.96
CA ARG A 82 -13.14 2.46 -14.21
C ARG A 82 -13.86 1.15 -13.95
N SER A 83 -14.73 1.10 -12.95
CA SER A 83 -15.37 -0.14 -12.52
C SER A 83 -16.74 0.09 -11.89
N HIS A 84 -17.54 -0.97 -11.92
CA HIS A 84 -18.80 -1.08 -11.18
C HIS A 84 -18.67 -2.21 -10.16
N VAL A 85 -19.24 -2.01 -8.98
CA VAL A 85 -19.25 -2.96 -7.88
C VAL A 85 -20.70 -3.27 -7.51
N TYR A 86 -21.07 -4.54 -7.60
CA TYR A 86 -22.43 -5.00 -7.35
C TYR A 86 -22.46 -5.97 -6.17
N LYS A 87 -23.48 -5.83 -5.34
CA LYS A 87 -23.92 -6.89 -4.42
C LYS A 87 -24.72 -7.87 -5.24
N VAL A 88 -24.36 -9.15 -5.20
CA VAL A 88 -24.99 -10.20 -5.98
C VAL A 88 -25.29 -11.42 -5.12
N ARG A 89 -26.28 -12.20 -5.57
CA ARG A 89 -26.61 -13.50 -4.99
C ARG A 89 -26.35 -14.59 -6.00
N ASP A 90 -25.55 -15.58 -5.65
CA ASP A 90 -25.33 -16.74 -6.48
C ASP A 90 -26.54 -17.67 -6.42
N LYS A 91 -27.07 -18.10 -7.58
CA LYS A 91 -28.20 -19.03 -7.66
C LYS A 91 -27.88 -20.47 -7.23
N SER A 92 -26.60 -20.84 -7.21
CA SER A 92 -26.18 -22.21 -6.90
C SER A 92 -26.13 -22.50 -5.40
N ASP A 93 -25.68 -21.55 -4.60
CA ASP A 93 -25.49 -21.69 -3.14
C ASP A 93 -26.32 -20.70 -2.31
N ASN A 94 -27.03 -19.78 -3.00
CA ASN A 94 -27.84 -18.71 -2.39
C ASN A 94 -27.05 -17.75 -1.49
N GLN A 95 -25.70 -17.71 -1.61
CA GLN A 95 -24.84 -16.83 -0.83
C GLN A 95 -24.67 -15.47 -1.52
N LEU A 96 -24.31 -14.47 -0.70
CA LEU A 96 -24.02 -13.11 -1.14
C LEU A 96 -22.55 -12.97 -1.51
N TYR A 97 -22.29 -12.27 -2.61
CA TYR A 97 -20.97 -11.96 -3.12
C TYR A 97 -20.89 -10.51 -3.58
N ILE A 98 -19.66 -10.05 -3.77
CA ILE A 98 -19.35 -8.85 -4.53
C ILE A 98 -18.95 -9.30 -5.95
N LEU A 99 -19.61 -8.73 -6.94
CA LEU A 99 -19.24 -8.85 -8.34
C LEU A 99 -18.71 -7.48 -8.80
N LYS A 100 -17.44 -7.43 -9.19
CA LYS A 100 -16.79 -6.22 -9.72
C LYS A 100 -16.60 -6.40 -11.21
N THR A 101 -16.99 -5.40 -12.02
CA THR A 101 -16.81 -5.38 -13.47
C THR A 101 -16.00 -4.17 -13.89
N PRO A 102 -15.23 -4.26 -14.98
CA PRO A 102 -14.69 -3.06 -15.61
C PRO A 102 -15.84 -2.20 -16.14
N SER A 103 -15.67 -0.88 -16.11
CA SER A 103 -16.60 0.03 -16.79
C SER A 103 -16.39 -0.04 -18.29
N ILE A 104 -17.47 0.13 -19.06
CA ILE A 104 -17.39 0.24 -20.53
C ILE A 104 -16.52 1.42 -20.97
N ASN A 105 -16.36 2.43 -20.14
CA ASN A 105 -15.53 3.59 -20.41
C ASN A 105 -14.03 3.28 -20.56
N ILE A 106 -13.59 2.10 -20.10
CA ILE A 106 -12.18 1.65 -20.23
C ILE A 106 -12.03 0.55 -21.30
N ALA A 107 -13.02 0.36 -22.18
CA ALA A 107 -13.00 -0.71 -23.19
C ALA A 107 -11.75 -0.61 -24.10
N ASP A 108 -11.32 0.60 -24.43
CA ASP A 108 -10.15 0.87 -25.28
C ASP A 108 -8.85 1.08 -24.48
N ASP A 109 -8.91 1.08 -23.14
CA ASP A 109 -7.73 1.24 -22.26
C ASP A 109 -7.18 -0.15 -21.88
N VAL A 110 -6.28 -0.65 -22.73
CA VAL A 110 -5.64 -1.98 -22.54
C VAL A 110 -4.94 -2.09 -21.19
N ASP A 111 -4.30 -1.02 -20.72
CA ASP A 111 -3.58 -1.04 -19.44
C ASP A 111 -4.54 -1.09 -18.25
N ALA A 112 -5.68 -0.41 -18.33
CA ALA A 112 -6.73 -0.49 -17.31
C ALA A 112 -7.36 -1.90 -17.27
N LEU A 113 -7.59 -2.54 -18.43
CA LEU A 113 -8.11 -3.91 -18.50
C LEU A 113 -7.10 -4.91 -17.96
N ARG A 114 -5.81 -4.77 -18.27
CA ARG A 114 -4.74 -5.59 -17.70
C ARG A 114 -4.66 -5.41 -16.18
N ALA A 115 -4.79 -4.18 -15.68
CA ALA A 115 -4.81 -3.92 -14.24
C ALA A 115 -5.98 -4.63 -13.55
N PHE A 116 -7.18 -4.64 -14.18
CA PHE A 116 -8.35 -5.36 -13.67
C PHE A 116 -8.13 -6.89 -13.63
N GLN A 117 -7.56 -7.46 -14.68
CA GLN A 117 -7.21 -8.90 -14.71
C GLN A 117 -6.15 -9.25 -13.67
N ARG A 118 -5.16 -8.37 -13.48
CA ARG A 118 -4.13 -8.53 -12.45
C ARG A 118 -4.73 -8.46 -11.04
N GLU A 119 -5.72 -7.62 -10.80
CA GLU A 119 -6.48 -7.60 -9.54
C GLU A 119 -7.11 -8.96 -9.24
N ASP A 120 -7.81 -9.56 -10.22
CA ASP A 120 -8.40 -10.90 -10.09
C ASP A 120 -7.32 -11.95 -9.82
N TRP A 121 -6.23 -11.92 -10.58
CA TRP A 121 -5.11 -12.86 -10.46
C TRP A 121 -4.41 -12.78 -9.08
N ILE A 122 -4.14 -11.57 -8.57
CA ILE A 122 -3.55 -11.34 -7.26
C ILE A 122 -4.51 -11.84 -6.18
N GLY A 123 -5.77 -11.41 -6.22
CA GLY A 123 -6.75 -11.73 -5.20
C GLY A 123 -7.00 -13.23 -5.04
N GLN A 124 -6.96 -13.99 -6.14
CA GLN A 124 -7.13 -15.46 -6.10
C GLN A 124 -5.92 -16.19 -5.48
N ARG A 125 -4.75 -15.57 -5.41
CA ARG A 125 -3.51 -16.18 -4.88
C ARG A 125 -3.18 -15.79 -3.45
N ILE A 126 -3.82 -14.75 -2.95
CA ILE A 126 -3.54 -14.23 -1.61
C ILE A 126 -4.69 -14.58 -0.68
N HIS A 127 -4.39 -15.43 0.31
CA HIS A 127 -5.37 -15.86 1.30
C HIS A 127 -4.88 -15.45 2.69
N HIS A 128 -5.61 -14.53 3.32
CA HIS A 128 -5.35 -14.09 4.69
C HIS A 128 -6.64 -13.58 5.34
N ALA A 129 -6.76 -13.72 6.64
CA ALA A 129 -7.95 -13.29 7.37
C ALA A 129 -8.22 -11.78 7.25
N ASP A 130 -7.14 -10.96 7.21
CA ASP A 130 -7.21 -9.50 7.14
C ASP A 130 -7.16 -8.97 5.67
N ILE A 131 -7.43 -9.85 4.69
CA ILE A 131 -7.49 -9.49 3.26
C ILE A 131 -8.82 -10.00 2.71
N VAL A 132 -9.45 -9.22 1.82
CA VAL A 132 -10.67 -9.64 1.13
C VAL A 132 -10.40 -10.89 0.30
N LYS A 133 -11.28 -11.88 0.42
CA LYS A 133 -11.16 -13.12 -0.35
C LYS A 133 -11.71 -12.91 -1.76
N THR A 134 -10.89 -13.23 -2.75
CA THR A 134 -11.31 -13.32 -4.16
C THR A 134 -11.46 -14.80 -4.53
N TYR A 135 -12.52 -15.13 -5.23
CA TYR A 135 -12.86 -16.51 -5.59
C TYR A 135 -12.44 -16.80 -7.02
N ALA A 136 -11.82 -17.97 -7.21
CA ALA A 136 -11.61 -18.51 -8.54
C ALA A 136 -12.97 -18.79 -9.22
N PRO A 137 -13.06 -18.73 -10.56
CA PRO A 137 -14.28 -19.04 -11.28
C PRO A 137 -14.77 -20.47 -10.96
N SER A 138 -16.00 -20.60 -10.46
CA SER A 138 -16.66 -21.89 -10.24
C SER A 138 -17.39 -22.40 -11.50
N ARG A 139 -17.50 -21.56 -12.53
CA ARG A 139 -18.19 -21.80 -13.78
C ARG A 139 -17.57 -20.98 -14.93
N PRO A 140 -17.83 -21.34 -16.21
CA PRO A 140 -17.37 -20.53 -17.34
C PRO A 140 -17.88 -19.09 -17.25
N ARG A 141 -16.99 -18.12 -17.50
CA ARG A 141 -17.31 -16.69 -17.54
C ARG A 141 -17.55 -16.28 -18.99
N HIS A 142 -18.72 -15.68 -19.26
CA HIS A 142 -19.04 -15.08 -20.55
C HIS A 142 -18.64 -13.61 -20.64
N TYR A 143 -18.36 -12.99 -19.50
CA TYR A 143 -17.96 -11.60 -19.36
C TYR A 143 -16.75 -11.44 -18.46
N LEU A 144 -16.07 -10.30 -18.57
CA LEU A 144 -14.96 -9.95 -17.68
C LEU A 144 -15.51 -9.40 -16.36
N TYR A 145 -15.36 -10.14 -15.29
CA TYR A 145 -15.68 -9.75 -13.92
C TYR A 145 -14.83 -10.54 -12.91
N LEU A 146 -14.77 -10.08 -11.68
CA LEU A 146 -14.23 -10.85 -10.57
C LEU A 146 -15.25 -11.00 -9.45
N ILE A 147 -15.10 -12.04 -8.64
CA ILE A 147 -15.98 -12.34 -7.51
C ILE A 147 -15.19 -12.28 -6.21
N GLN A 148 -15.72 -11.52 -5.24
CA GLN A 148 -15.14 -11.41 -3.90
C GLN A 148 -16.18 -11.73 -2.83
N GLU A 149 -15.71 -12.02 -1.61
CA GLU A 149 -16.60 -12.17 -0.47
C GLU A 149 -17.41 -10.88 -0.23
N TYR A 150 -18.68 -11.04 0.08
CA TYR A 150 -19.49 -9.93 0.54
C TYR A 150 -19.18 -9.66 2.01
N LEU A 151 -18.74 -8.46 2.32
CA LEU A 151 -18.47 -8.01 3.68
C LEU A 151 -19.61 -7.10 4.14
N GLU A 152 -20.21 -7.43 5.28
CA GLU A 152 -21.12 -6.52 5.95
C GLU A 152 -20.33 -5.60 6.85
N GLY A 153 -20.49 -4.28 6.70
CA GLY A 153 -19.71 -3.28 7.45
C GLY A 153 -19.53 -1.99 6.68
N GLN A 154 -18.40 -1.32 6.91
CA GLN A 154 -18.11 -0.02 6.31
C GLN A 154 -16.60 0.20 6.13
N SER A 155 -16.23 1.12 5.24
CA SER A 155 -14.83 1.54 5.12
C SER A 155 -14.36 2.31 6.36
N LEU A 156 -13.06 2.31 6.60
CA LEU A 156 -12.46 3.07 7.71
C LEU A 156 -12.70 4.59 7.54
N ARG A 157 -12.86 5.06 6.31
CA ARG A 157 -13.30 6.42 5.99
C ARG A 157 -14.69 6.71 6.55
N ALA A 158 -15.66 5.85 6.23
CA ALA A 158 -17.02 5.99 6.71
C ALA A 158 -17.11 5.85 8.25
N TRP A 159 -16.35 4.90 8.79
CA TRP A 159 -16.25 4.71 10.23
C TRP A 159 -15.69 5.96 10.93
N ARG A 160 -14.62 6.55 10.42
CA ARG A 160 -14.02 7.77 10.99
C ARG A 160 -14.97 8.95 10.95
N LYS A 161 -15.71 9.10 9.86
CA LYS A 161 -16.76 10.13 9.73
C LYS A 161 -17.88 9.95 10.76
N ALA A 162 -18.26 8.70 11.05
CA ALA A 162 -19.28 8.36 12.05
C ALA A 162 -18.76 8.47 13.50
N ASN A 163 -17.42 8.44 13.70
CA ASN A 163 -16.78 8.47 15.02
C ASN A 163 -15.70 9.60 15.06
N PRO A 164 -16.11 10.87 14.97
CA PRO A 164 -15.18 11.99 14.92
C PRO A 164 -14.33 12.14 16.20
N ASP A 165 -14.83 11.71 17.34
CA ASP A 165 -14.17 11.80 18.64
C ASP A 165 -13.52 10.49 19.08
N ALA A 166 -13.28 9.56 18.14
CA ALA A 166 -12.69 8.27 18.46
C ALA A 166 -11.30 8.46 19.13
N PRO A 167 -11.05 7.77 20.27
CA PRO A 167 -9.74 7.81 20.94
C PRO A 167 -8.60 7.35 20.01
N VAL A 168 -7.40 7.89 20.25
CA VAL A 168 -6.18 7.53 19.51
C VAL A 168 -5.96 6.02 19.51
N GLU A 169 -6.13 5.38 20.66
CA GLU A 169 -5.94 3.93 20.84
C GLU A 169 -6.89 3.11 19.96
N THR A 170 -8.14 3.57 19.82
CA THR A 170 -9.14 2.91 18.97
C THR A 170 -8.74 2.99 17.49
N ILE A 171 -8.25 4.16 17.04
CA ILE A 171 -7.76 4.33 15.67
C ILE A 171 -6.51 3.46 15.44
N MET A 172 -5.57 3.47 16.38
CA MET A 172 -4.32 2.72 16.27
C MET A 172 -4.51 1.20 16.35
N ALA A 173 -5.61 0.71 16.94
CA ALA A 173 -5.92 -0.71 16.92
C ALA A 173 -6.07 -1.29 15.50
N PHE A 174 -6.39 -0.47 14.51
CA PHE A 174 -6.45 -0.86 13.10
C PHE A 174 -5.08 -1.02 12.44
N ALA A 175 -4.00 -0.49 13.03
CA ALA A 175 -2.67 -0.57 12.46
C ALA A 175 -2.16 -2.02 12.34
N LYS A 176 -2.32 -2.81 13.39
CA LYS A 176 -1.82 -4.18 13.43
C LYS A 176 -2.38 -5.10 12.34
N PRO A 177 -3.72 -5.22 12.14
CA PRO A 177 -4.26 -6.04 11.06
C PRO A 177 -3.85 -5.49 9.68
N THR A 178 -3.78 -4.17 9.48
CA THR A 178 -3.34 -3.57 8.22
C THR A 178 -1.89 -3.94 7.90
N VAL A 179 -0.98 -3.81 8.87
CA VAL A 179 0.43 -4.21 8.70
C VAL A 179 0.55 -5.70 8.41
N LYS A 180 -0.23 -6.57 9.09
CA LYS A 180 -0.23 -8.01 8.80
C LYS A 180 -0.65 -8.29 7.36
N ALA A 181 -1.72 -7.65 6.87
CA ALA A 181 -2.18 -7.77 5.49
C ALA A 181 -1.10 -7.35 4.50
N LEU A 182 -0.48 -6.18 4.69
CA LEU A 182 0.58 -5.67 3.82
C LEU A 182 1.82 -6.58 3.81
N ARG A 183 2.23 -7.12 4.97
CA ARG A 183 3.35 -8.07 5.04
C ARG A 183 3.10 -9.35 4.25
N VAL A 184 1.85 -9.81 4.16
CA VAL A 184 1.49 -10.97 3.32
C VAL A 184 1.67 -10.64 1.84
N LEU A 185 1.32 -9.43 1.42
CA LEU A 185 1.56 -8.94 0.06
C LEU A 185 3.06 -8.84 -0.24
N HIS A 186 3.80 -8.13 0.62
CA HIS A 186 5.24 -7.87 0.41
C HIS A 186 6.08 -9.15 0.35
N ARG A 187 5.75 -10.18 1.14
CA ARG A 187 6.40 -11.51 1.07
C ARG A 187 6.18 -12.22 -0.28
N ARG A 188 5.22 -11.77 -1.07
CA ARG A 188 4.92 -12.23 -2.43
C ARG A 188 5.33 -11.20 -3.48
N GLU A 189 6.27 -10.32 -3.14
CA GLU A 189 6.76 -9.26 -4.00
C GLU A 189 5.65 -8.39 -4.61
N THR A 190 4.55 -8.26 -3.87
CA THR A 190 3.37 -7.50 -4.29
C THR A 190 3.25 -6.24 -3.47
N LEU A 191 3.20 -5.07 -4.14
CA LEU A 191 2.89 -3.78 -3.54
C LEU A 191 1.40 -3.47 -3.77
N HIS A 192 0.74 -2.93 -2.76
CA HIS A 192 -0.69 -2.57 -2.86
C HIS A 192 -0.91 -1.27 -3.63
N GLN A 193 -0.09 -0.26 -3.39
CA GLN A 193 -0.01 1.05 -4.06
C GLN A 193 -1.23 1.98 -3.90
N ASP A 194 -2.27 1.58 -3.18
CA ASP A 194 -3.45 2.43 -2.92
C ASP A 194 -3.97 2.25 -1.48
N ILE A 195 -3.06 2.33 -0.50
CA ILE A 195 -3.44 2.26 0.92
C ILE A 195 -4.04 3.61 1.32
N LYS A 196 -5.32 3.57 1.70
CA LYS A 196 -6.11 4.72 2.15
C LYS A 196 -7.29 4.24 3.00
N PRO A 197 -7.96 5.12 3.76
CA PRO A 197 -9.08 4.72 4.62
C PRO A 197 -10.25 4.07 3.89
N ASP A 198 -10.43 4.35 2.59
CA ASP A 198 -11.49 3.76 1.76
C ASP A 198 -11.25 2.29 1.47
N ASN A 199 -9.97 1.86 1.40
CA ASN A 199 -9.56 0.49 1.09
C ASN A 199 -9.30 -0.36 2.35
N LEU A 200 -9.56 0.19 3.53
CA LEU A 200 -9.56 -0.50 4.82
C LEU A 200 -11.02 -0.65 5.28
N PHE A 201 -11.50 -1.89 5.36
CA PHE A 201 -12.90 -2.19 5.62
C PHE A 201 -13.09 -2.84 6.99
N ILE A 202 -13.98 -2.30 7.81
CA ILE A 202 -14.34 -2.84 9.12
C ILE A 202 -15.63 -3.62 8.94
N THR A 203 -15.58 -4.92 9.22
CA THR A 203 -16.77 -5.78 9.19
C THR A 203 -17.69 -5.49 10.38
N SER A 204 -18.95 -5.94 10.29
CA SER A 204 -19.92 -5.89 11.40
C SER A 204 -19.44 -6.62 12.66
N THR A 205 -18.50 -7.56 12.53
CA THR A 205 -17.84 -8.26 13.65
C THR A 205 -16.61 -7.53 14.21
N GLY A 206 -16.26 -6.36 13.66
CA GLY A 206 -15.11 -5.56 14.09
C GLY A 206 -13.78 -5.98 13.50
N GLN A 207 -13.75 -6.96 12.58
CA GLN A 207 -12.53 -7.36 11.89
C GLN A 207 -12.18 -6.34 10.80
N LEU A 208 -10.90 -5.94 10.72
CA LEU A 208 -10.43 -5.13 9.61
C LEU A 208 -9.97 -6.02 8.46
N LYS A 209 -10.34 -5.64 7.24
CA LYS A 209 -9.88 -6.26 5.99
C LYS A 209 -9.37 -5.23 5.00
N LEU A 210 -8.23 -5.53 4.37
CA LEU A 210 -7.70 -4.79 3.24
C LEU A 210 -8.47 -5.22 1.99
N ILE A 211 -8.99 -4.25 1.24
CA ILE A 211 -9.78 -4.47 0.03
C ILE A 211 -9.14 -3.74 -1.16
N ASP A 212 -9.54 -4.12 -2.38
CA ASP A 212 -9.18 -3.46 -3.65
C ASP A 212 -7.70 -3.56 -4.04
N PHE A 213 -7.41 -4.46 -4.97
CA PHE A 213 -6.07 -4.65 -5.57
C PHE A 213 -5.92 -4.03 -6.96
N GLY A 214 -6.84 -3.12 -7.34
CA GLY A 214 -6.85 -2.51 -8.70
C GLY A 214 -5.59 -1.72 -9.04
N SER A 215 -4.85 -1.27 -8.04
CA SER A 215 -3.55 -0.60 -8.21
C SER A 215 -2.36 -1.49 -7.87
N ALA A 216 -2.58 -2.74 -7.41
CA ALA A 216 -1.51 -3.59 -6.95
C ALA A 216 -0.54 -3.99 -8.07
N CYS A 217 0.74 -4.11 -7.73
CA CYS A 217 1.81 -4.45 -8.66
C CYS A 217 2.65 -5.59 -8.10
N VAL A 218 3.00 -6.55 -8.97
CA VAL A 218 3.94 -7.64 -8.65
C VAL A 218 5.29 -7.29 -9.25
N GLY A 219 6.35 -7.32 -8.47
CA GLY A 219 7.68 -6.84 -8.85
C GLY A 219 8.22 -7.44 -10.14
N SER A 220 8.02 -8.74 -10.36
CA SER A 220 8.45 -9.45 -11.57
C SER A 220 7.60 -9.15 -12.82
N LEU A 221 6.42 -8.53 -12.67
CA LEU A 221 5.48 -8.23 -13.76
C LEU A 221 5.39 -6.74 -14.11
N SER A 222 6.20 -5.89 -13.47
CA SER A 222 6.16 -4.44 -13.67
C SER A 222 7.00 -4.01 -14.88
N GLU A 223 6.44 -4.09 -16.07
CA GLU A 223 7.12 -3.64 -17.30
C GLU A 223 7.13 -2.12 -17.48
N ASN A 224 6.31 -1.35 -16.77
CA ASN A 224 6.27 0.12 -16.91
C ASN A 224 6.12 0.83 -15.57
N LEU A 225 7.09 1.68 -15.25
CA LEU A 225 7.09 2.61 -14.13
C LEU A 225 6.03 3.74 -14.25
N THR A 226 5.30 3.80 -15.36
CA THR A 226 4.15 4.72 -15.53
C THR A 226 2.98 4.26 -14.67
N VAL A 227 3.20 4.32 -13.37
CA VAL A 227 2.22 3.87 -12.40
C VAL A 227 1.18 4.94 -12.21
N ARG A 228 -0.05 4.52 -12.42
CA ARG A 228 -1.19 5.19 -11.84
C ARG A 228 -1.13 4.89 -10.34
N ALA A 229 -0.45 5.77 -9.57
CA ALA A 229 -0.64 5.79 -8.14
C ALA A 229 -2.16 5.85 -7.86
N GLY A 230 -2.61 5.21 -6.82
CA GLY A 230 -3.95 5.39 -6.29
C GLY A 230 -4.26 6.86 -5.97
N ALA A 231 -4.95 7.15 -4.91
CA ALA A 231 -5.18 8.53 -4.48
C ALA A 231 -3.83 9.24 -4.24
N ALA A 232 -3.56 10.31 -5.00
CA ALA A 232 -2.27 10.99 -5.04
C ALA A 232 -1.86 11.56 -3.68
N GLU A 233 -2.82 11.85 -2.81
CA GLU A 233 -2.63 12.38 -1.46
C GLU A 233 -1.90 11.39 -0.54
N TYR A 234 -2.06 10.08 -0.80
CA TYR A 234 -1.44 8.99 -0.01
C TYR A 234 -0.20 8.43 -0.68
N ALA A 235 0.01 8.73 -1.96
CA ALA A 235 1.09 8.16 -2.76
C ALA A 235 2.45 8.65 -2.26
N ALA A 236 3.42 7.75 -2.13
CA ALA A 236 4.78 8.10 -1.76
C ALA A 236 5.46 8.95 -2.85
N PRO A 237 6.45 9.80 -2.51
CA PRO A 237 7.15 10.66 -3.48
C PRO A 237 7.73 9.92 -4.67
N GLU A 238 8.13 8.65 -4.47
CA GLU A 238 8.71 7.78 -5.49
C GLU A 238 7.82 7.65 -6.72
N TYR A 239 6.49 7.71 -6.53
CA TYR A 239 5.54 7.66 -7.64
C TYR A 239 5.62 8.89 -8.54
N ALA A 240 5.66 10.08 -7.93
CA ALA A 240 5.76 11.33 -8.68
C ALA A 240 7.14 11.52 -9.33
N LEU A 241 8.18 10.92 -8.74
CA LEU A 241 9.55 11.00 -9.21
C LEU A 241 9.91 9.91 -10.23
N GLY A 242 9.05 8.91 -10.45
CA GLY A 242 9.31 7.82 -11.38
C GLY A 242 10.51 6.93 -11.00
N ILE A 243 10.81 6.80 -9.69
CA ILE A 243 11.90 5.98 -9.19
C ILE A 243 11.40 4.62 -8.69
N ALA A 244 12.33 3.67 -8.55
CA ALA A 244 12.03 2.33 -8.08
C ALA A 244 11.34 2.36 -6.70
N ARG A 245 10.42 1.43 -6.48
CA ARG A 245 9.57 1.30 -5.30
C ARG A 245 9.73 -0.06 -4.67
N ASP A 246 9.62 -0.07 -3.37
CA ASP A 246 9.57 -1.27 -2.54
C ASP A 246 8.45 -1.14 -1.48
N GLY A 247 8.41 -2.04 -0.50
CA GLY A 247 7.43 -2.02 0.57
C GLY A 247 7.36 -0.72 1.38
N ARG A 248 8.40 0.11 1.33
CA ARG A 248 8.45 1.42 1.97
C ARG A 248 7.52 2.44 1.33
N ALA A 249 7.09 2.24 0.08
CA ALA A 249 6.06 3.06 -0.55
C ALA A 249 4.68 2.81 0.07
N ASP A 250 4.30 1.55 0.29
CA ASP A 250 3.07 1.20 1.01
C ASP A 250 3.12 1.63 2.49
N GLN A 251 4.31 1.57 3.11
CA GLN A 251 4.54 2.08 4.47
C GLN A 251 4.23 3.58 4.57
N PHE A 252 4.68 4.36 3.60
CA PHE A 252 4.38 5.80 3.53
C PHE A 252 2.87 6.04 3.41
N SER A 253 2.20 5.34 2.49
CA SER A 253 0.75 5.45 2.30
C SER A 253 -0.03 5.06 3.56
N LEU A 254 0.44 4.03 4.27
CA LEU A 254 -0.10 3.61 5.57
C LEU A 254 0.06 4.71 6.62
N ALA A 255 1.23 5.33 6.70
CA ALA A 255 1.50 6.40 7.64
C ALA A 255 0.66 7.65 7.34
N VAL A 256 0.46 8.02 6.06
CA VAL A 256 -0.48 9.09 5.66
C VAL A 256 -1.90 8.75 6.09
N THR A 257 -2.32 7.50 5.89
CA THR A 257 -3.64 7.00 6.28
C THR A 257 -3.89 7.19 7.78
N PHE A 258 -2.97 6.74 8.63
CA PHE A 258 -3.13 6.89 10.08
C PHE A 258 -2.96 8.34 10.55
N TYR A 259 -2.09 9.12 9.92
CA TYR A 259 -1.98 10.55 10.20
C TYR A 259 -3.34 11.24 9.92
N GLU A 260 -3.95 11.00 8.77
CA GLU A 260 -5.26 11.58 8.43
C GLU A 260 -6.37 11.10 9.40
N LEU A 261 -6.42 9.81 9.72
CA LEU A 261 -7.40 9.28 10.68
C LEU A 261 -7.28 9.91 12.07
N LEU A 262 -6.06 10.24 12.50
CA LEU A 262 -5.80 10.87 13.80
C LEU A 262 -6.08 12.36 13.80
N THR A 263 -5.85 13.05 12.69
CA THR A 263 -5.81 14.52 12.63
C THR A 263 -6.89 15.16 11.77
N GLY A 264 -7.42 14.43 10.78
CA GLY A 264 -8.27 14.97 9.72
C GLY A 264 -7.53 15.78 8.66
N HIS A 265 -6.18 15.76 8.68
CA HIS A 265 -5.33 16.55 7.78
C HIS A 265 -4.28 15.66 7.10
N TYR A 266 -3.60 16.19 6.07
CA TYR A 266 -2.45 15.54 5.44
C TYR A 266 -1.13 16.07 6.01
N PRO A 267 -0.09 15.21 6.14
CA PRO A 267 1.15 15.54 6.87
C PRO A 267 1.98 16.66 6.23
N TYR A 268 1.82 16.88 4.91
CA TYR A 268 2.55 17.89 4.14
C TYR A 268 1.65 18.98 3.55
N GLY A 269 0.34 18.94 3.86
CA GLY A 269 -0.63 19.90 3.35
C GLY A 269 -0.78 19.87 1.83
N ASP A 270 -1.45 20.89 1.28
CA ASP A 270 -1.86 20.95 -0.14
C ASP A 270 -0.67 21.02 -1.10
N ASN A 271 0.48 21.52 -0.66
CA ASN A 271 1.67 21.65 -1.49
C ASN A 271 2.28 20.31 -1.91
N TYR A 272 1.90 19.21 -1.24
CA TYR A 272 2.38 17.88 -1.57
C TYR A 272 2.00 17.45 -2.99
N LEU A 273 0.76 17.69 -3.38
CA LEU A 273 0.24 17.33 -4.71
C LEU A 273 0.88 18.12 -5.84
N ALA A 274 1.34 19.33 -5.55
CA ALA A 274 2.00 20.20 -6.52
C ALA A 274 3.48 19.81 -6.76
N ALA A 275 4.11 19.07 -5.83
CA ALA A 275 5.51 18.68 -5.93
C ALA A 275 5.70 17.58 -7.00
N LYS A 276 6.61 17.82 -7.98
CA LYS A 276 6.93 16.91 -9.08
C LYS A 276 8.43 16.66 -9.22
N THR A 277 9.27 17.39 -8.48
CA THR A 277 10.72 17.29 -8.57
C THR A 277 11.34 17.07 -7.19
N PRO A 278 12.54 16.44 -7.11
CA PRO A 278 13.21 16.24 -5.83
C PRO A 278 13.40 17.54 -5.02
N ASN A 279 13.69 18.66 -5.71
CA ASN A 279 13.86 19.96 -5.05
C ASN A 279 12.55 20.52 -4.48
N GLN A 280 11.41 20.24 -5.09
CA GLN A 280 10.10 20.63 -4.54
C GLN A 280 9.77 19.81 -3.32
N PHE A 281 9.98 18.48 -3.35
CA PHE A 281 9.78 17.62 -2.19
C PHE A 281 10.68 18.03 -1.01
N ARG A 282 11.96 18.39 -1.24
CA ARG A 282 12.88 18.84 -0.17
C ARG A 282 12.41 20.09 0.57
N LYS A 283 11.56 20.92 -0.02
CA LYS A 283 11.00 22.13 0.59
C LYS A 283 9.76 21.85 1.44
N LEU A 284 9.16 20.68 1.31
CA LEU A 284 8.00 20.31 2.11
C LEU A 284 8.42 20.04 3.56
N GLN A 285 7.60 20.48 4.49
CA GLN A 285 7.82 20.29 5.91
C GLN A 285 6.71 19.43 6.49
N TYR A 286 7.12 18.41 7.23
CA TYR A 286 6.19 17.61 8.01
C TYR A 286 5.50 18.47 9.07
N THR A 287 4.20 18.41 9.14
CA THR A 287 3.41 19.02 10.22
C THR A 287 3.15 17.96 11.28
N SER A 288 3.58 18.23 12.52
CA SER A 288 3.36 17.31 13.64
C SER A 288 1.86 17.02 13.83
N ALA A 289 1.51 15.75 14.01
CA ALA A 289 0.13 15.33 14.29
C ALA A 289 -0.39 15.95 15.59
N CYS A 290 0.49 16.16 16.58
CA CYS A 290 0.15 16.82 17.86
C CYS A 290 -0.35 18.26 17.66
N LYS A 291 0.02 18.92 16.56
CA LYS A 291 -0.46 20.28 16.25
C LYS A 291 -1.96 20.30 15.92
N HIS A 292 -2.45 19.26 15.28
CA HIS A 292 -3.86 19.13 14.89
C HIS A 292 -4.69 18.37 15.92
N ASN A 293 -4.06 17.39 16.60
CA ASN A 293 -4.71 16.61 17.65
C ASN A 293 -3.76 16.47 18.86
N PRO A 294 -3.95 17.27 19.89
CA PRO A 294 -3.12 17.25 21.11
C PRO A 294 -3.16 15.92 21.90
N HIS A 295 -4.12 15.05 21.62
CA HIS A 295 -4.20 13.71 22.24
C HIS A 295 -3.22 12.71 21.62
N VAL A 296 -2.63 13.01 20.47
CA VAL A 296 -1.59 12.16 19.87
C VAL A 296 -0.32 12.25 20.71
N PRO A 297 0.19 11.13 21.25
CA PRO A 297 1.44 11.14 22.01
C PRO A 297 2.63 11.52 21.12
N LEU A 298 3.62 12.23 21.68
CA LEU A 298 4.82 12.65 20.95
C LEU A 298 5.61 11.48 20.35
N TRP A 299 5.65 10.34 21.02
CA TRP A 299 6.32 9.15 20.49
C TRP A 299 5.61 8.59 19.26
N LEU A 300 4.25 8.62 19.21
CA LEU A 300 3.48 8.19 18.06
C LEU A 300 3.67 9.16 16.88
N ASP A 301 3.68 10.46 17.15
CA ASP A 301 3.98 11.48 16.14
C ASP A 301 5.40 11.29 15.56
N ALA A 302 6.39 10.94 16.41
CA ALA A 302 7.74 10.64 15.98
C ALA A 302 7.80 9.40 15.06
N ALA A 303 7.07 8.33 15.39
CA ALA A 303 6.98 7.14 14.56
C ALA A 303 6.35 7.44 13.21
N LEU A 304 5.25 8.22 13.19
CA LEU A 304 4.62 8.66 11.95
C LEU A 304 5.57 9.54 11.12
N ALA A 305 6.27 10.49 11.74
CA ALA A 305 7.22 11.38 11.06
C ALA A 305 8.36 10.60 10.38
N GLN A 306 8.88 9.54 11.01
CA GLN A 306 9.88 8.66 10.38
C GLN A 306 9.32 7.92 9.19
N ALA A 307 8.17 7.27 9.33
CA ALA A 307 7.53 6.53 8.23
C ALA A 307 7.12 7.44 7.07
N LEU A 308 6.83 8.72 7.36
CA LEU A 308 6.50 9.77 6.41
C LEU A 308 7.71 10.49 5.82
N SER A 309 8.95 10.05 6.12
CA SER A 309 10.12 10.65 5.49
C SER A 309 9.99 10.65 3.96
N LEU A 310 10.25 11.81 3.35
CA LEU A 310 10.22 11.97 1.89
C LEU A 310 11.34 11.19 1.20
N ASN A 311 12.45 10.90 1.92
CA ASN A 311 13.49 9.99 1.49
C ASN A 311 13.18 8.57 2.00
N PRO A 312 12.96 7.57 1.11
CA PRO A 312 12.68 6.19 1.51
C PRO A 312 13.73 5.57 2.44
N GLU A 313 15.01 5.94 2.28
CA GLU A 313 16.11 5.42 3.09
C GLU A 313 16.04 5.86 4.57
N HIS A 314 15.27 6.89 4.88
CA HIS A 314 15.07 7.35 6.25
C HIS A 314 13.81 6.77 6.90
N ARG A 315 13.03 6.00 6.15
CA ARG A 315 11.87 5.27 6.69
C ARG A 315 12.33 4.00 7.42
N TYR A 316 11.41 3.26 7.99
CA TYR A 316 11.71 1.94 8.53
C TYR A 316 12.06 0.98 7.40
N ALA A 317 13.04 0.11 7.64
CA ALA A 317 13.42 -0.93 6.68
C ALA A 317 12.27 -1.95 6.54
N GLU A 318 11.61 -2.28 7.64
CA GLU A 318 10.55 -3.28 7.71
C GLU A 318 9.26 -2.73 8.33
N LEU A 319 8.10 -3.12 7.79
CA LEU A 319 6.78 -2.80 8.37
C LEU A 319 6.62 -3.29 9.82
N SER A 320 7.34 -4.34 10.22
CA SER A 320 7.33 -4.85 11.59
C SER A 320 7.96 -3.88 12.59
N GLU A 321 9.03 -3.18 12.20
CA GLU A 321 9.66 -2.15 13.02
C GLU A 321 8.72 -0.96 13.20
N PHE A 322 8.11 -0.52 12.10
CA PHE A 322 7.10 0.54 12.15
C PHE A 322 5.94 0.18 13.08
N LEU A 323 5.43 -1.07 13.01
CA LEU A 323 4.34 -1.51 13.88
C LEU A 323 4.73 -1.46 15.36
N ILE A 324 5.95 -1.88 15.71
CA ILE A 324 6.44 -1.82 17.10
C ILE A 324 6.40 -0.38 17.62
N ASP A 325 6.86 0.57 16.82
CA ASP A 325 6.89 1.99 17.18
C ASP A 325 5.51 2.65 17.17
N LEU A 326 4.53 2.06 16.46
CA LEU A 326 3.11 2.45 16.55
C LEU A 326 2.42 1.90 17.81
N GLU A 327 2.91 0.81 18.39
CA GLU A 327 2.33 0.17 19.58
C GLU A 327 3.00 0.60 20.88
N ARG A 328 4.27 1.07 20.83
CA ARG A 328 5.09 1.36 22.03
C ARG A 328 5.98 2.57 21.83
N PRO A 329 6.20 3.36 22.91
CA PRO A 329 7.17 4.44 22.89
C PRO A 329 8.58 3.93 22.55
N ASN A 330 9.20 4.48 21.52
CA ASN A 330 10.59 4.26 21.19
C ASN A 330 11.43 5.46 21.68
N THR A 331 12.27 5.23 22.68
CA THR A 331 13.11 6.28 23.30
C THR A 331 14.20 6.81 22.37
N HIS A 332 14.53 6.09 21.30
CA HIS A 332 15.50 6.51 20.29
C HIS A 332 14.89 7.44 19.24
N LEU A 333 13.54 7.44 19.09
CA LEU A 333 12.82 8.38 18.25
C LEU A 333 12.58 9.68 19.04
N THR A 334 13.59 10.53 19.09
CA THR A 334 13.36 11.90 19.53
C THR A 334 12.92 12.72 18.34
N LEU A 335 11.66 13.18 18.33
CA LEU A 335 11.37 14.40 17.58
C LEU A 335 12.35 15.44 18.10
N LYS A 336 13.28 15.90 17.27
CA LYS A 336 14.02 17.11 17.55
C LYS A 336 12.96 18.21 17.56
N ALA A 337 12.38 18.46 18.73
CA ALA A 337 11.60 19.67 18.93
C ALA A 337 12.51 20.80 18.48
N LYS A 338 12.17 21.47 17.38
CA LYS A 338 12.92 22.67 16.97
C LYS A 338 12.97 23.55 18.20
N PRO A 339 14.15 24.08 18.61
CA PRO A 339 14.25 25.00 19.73
C PRO A 339 13.18 26.08 19.56
N TRP A 340 12.55 26.49 20.65
CA TRP A 340 11.49 27.53 20.63
C TRP A 340 11.87 28.75 19.78
N LEU A 341 13.16 29.08 19.74
CA LEU A 341 13.78 30.10 18.92
C LEU A 341 13.54 29.89 17.40
N GLU A 342 13.62 28.64 16.93
CA GLU A 342 13.40 28.30 15.52
C GLU A 342 11.91 28.17 15.17
N GLN A 343 11.07 27.91 16.17
CA GLN A 343 9.63 27.81 15.97
C GLN A 343 8.98 29.18 15.83
N ASN A 344 9.48 30.20 16.55
CA ASN A 344 8.90 31.53 16.59
C ASN A 344 10.00 32.62 16.58
N PRO A 345 10.78 32.74 15.49
CA PRO A 345 11.92 33.67 15.45
C PRO A 345 11.48 35.12 15.63
N LEU A 346 10.36 35.53 15.08
CA LEU A 346 9.83 36.88 15.21
C LEU A 346 9.46 37.22 16.67
N LEU A 347 8.76 36.33 17.33
CA LEU A 347 8.29 36.49 18.71
C LEU A 347 9.47 36.49 19.70
N PHE A 348 10.49 35.68 19.42
CA PHE A 348 11.73 35.68 20.21
C PHE A 348 12.46 37.01 20.10
N TRP A 349 12.66 37.53 18.90
CA TRP A 349 13.33 38.81 18.69
C TRP A 349 12.53 40.01 19.24
N GLN A 350 11.19 39.95 19.18
CA GLN A 350 10.33 40.95 19.81
C GLN A 350 10.47 40.93 21.33
N LEU A 351 10.42 39.76 21.95
CA LEU A 351 10.60 39.64 23.43
C LEU A 351 11.99 40.07 23.88
N THR A 352 13.04 39.68 23.14
CA THR A 352 14.41 40.11 23.48
C THR A 352 14.60 41.64 23.32
N SER A 353 13.98 42.23 22.28
CA SER A 353 14.02 43.69 22.09
C SER A 353 13.28 44.44 23.21
N VAL A 354 12.11 43.96 23.63
CA VAL A 354 11.36 44.52 24.76
C VAL A 354 12.16 44.38 26.05
N LEU A 355 12.79 43.24 26.30
CA LEU A 355 13.62 42.99 27.48
C LEU A 355 14.83 43.95 27.53
N LEU A 356 15.50 44.14 26.38
CA LEU A 356 16.62 45.07 26.26
C LEU A 356 16.19 46.53 26.47
N LEU A 357 15.00 46.94 26.00
CA LEU A 357 14.43 48.24 26.23
C LEU A 357 14.13 48.48 27.73
N ILE A 358 13.56 47.49 28.42
CA ILE A 358 13.28 47.55 29.85
C ILE A 358 14.61 47.63 30.63
N LEU A 359 15.62 46.86 30.25
CA LEU A 359 16.92 46.84 30.90
C LEU A 359 17.63 48.22 30.72
N ASN A 360 17.55 48.83 29.56
CA ASN A 360 18.06 50.17 29.31
C ASN A 360 17.35 51.22 30.16
N PHE A 361 16.04 51.09 30.37
CA PHE A 361 15.27 52.01 31.18
C PHE A 361 15.57 51.90 32.72
N ILE A 362 16.02 50.73 33.17
CA ILE A 362 16.38 50.47 34.56
C ILE A 362 17.83 50.93 34.84
N LEU A 363 18.70 50.99 33.84
CA LEU A 363 20.10 51.38 33.94
C LEU A 363 20.35 52.89 33.72
N LEU A 364 19.37 53.62 33.24
CA LEU A 364 19.30 55.08 33.18
C LEU A 364 18.67 55.65 34.45
#